data_285813c3a8696da0c30e59fa7616c831
#
_entry.id   285813c3a8696da0c30e59fa7616c831
#
_cell.length_a   1.000
_cell.length_b   1.000
_cell.length_c   1.000
_cell.angle_alpha   90.00
_cell.angle_beta   90.00
_cell.angle_gamma   90.00
#
_symmetry.space_group_name_H-M   'P 1'
#
loop_
_entity.id
_entity.type
_entity.pdbx_description
1 polymer ?
#
loop_
_entity_poly.entity_id
_entity_poly.type
_entity_poly.pdbx_seq_one_letter_code
_entity_poly.pdbx_strand_id
1 'polypeptide(L)'
;MQARDIMTTGVITVGPDAEVAEITKCLLDNRISAVPVVEPDGRLVGIVSEGDLIRRPEMGTERRRSWWLSLLLLPEHSAIDYIKTHGRHARDVMTRELITVNDDAMLEEIAEILEKRRIKRVPVIHDGKLVGIVSRANLLHGLVARQTGVPSIDDRKIKTTVEKNLSDAGVRI
;
A
#
# COMPACT_ATOMS: atom_id res chain seq x y z
N MET A 1 -12.40 15.20 11.58
CA MET A 1 -12.31 13.76 11.21
C MET A 1 -10.85 13.44 11.08
N GLN A 2 -10.41 12.37 11.70
CA GLN A 2 -8.99 11.98 11.79
C GLN A 2 -8.74 10.70 10.98
N ALA A 3 -7.44 10.34 10.79
CA ALA A 3 -7.04 9.15 10.05
C ALA A 3 -7.72 7.87 10.59
N ARG A 4 -7.75 7.71 11.92
CA ARG A 4 -8.39 6.57 12.59
C ARG A 4 -9.88 6.41 12.30
N ASP A 5 -10.56 7.49 11.92
CA ASP A 5 -12.00 7.46 11.66
C ASP A 5 -12.33 6.88 10.27
N ILE A 6 -11.35 6.95 9.34
CA ILE A 6 -11.55 6.59 7.93
C ILE A 6 -10.57 5.55 7.40
N MET A 7 -9.48 5.26 8.14
CA MET A 7 -8.46 4.30 7.69
C MET A 7 -9.02 2.89 7.56
N THR A 8 -8.50 2.13 6.62
CA THR A 8 -8.68 0.69 6.58
C THR A 8 -7.77 0.08 7.65
N THR A 9 -8.37 -0.60 8.62
CA THR A 9 -7.69 -1.40 9.65
C THR A 9 -7.49 -2.85 9.17
N GLY A 10 -6.70 -3.65 9.88
CA GLY A 10 -6.43 -5.03 9.45
C GLY A 10 -5.69 -5.08 8.12
N VAL A 11 -4.71 -4.20 7.97
CA VAL A 11 -3.89 -4.08 6.74
C VAL A 11 -3.16 -5.38 6.47
N ILE A 12 -3.26 -5.87 5.25
CA ILE A 12 -2.46 -7.00 4.79
C ILE A 12 -1.03 -6.53 4.65
N THR A 13 -0.10 -7.25 5.27
CA THR A 13 1.32 -6.92 5.31
C THR A 13 2.17 -8.12 4.95
N VAL A 14 3.42 -7.89 4.58
CA VAL A 14 4.44 -8.94 4.37
C VAL A 14 5.68 -8.62 5.18
N GLY A 15 6.48 -9.64 5.46
CA GLY A 15 7.79 -9.45 6.08
C GLY A 15 8.85 -9.01 5.07
N PRO A 16 10.02 -8.50 5.54
CA PRO A 16 11.12 -8.09 4.66
C PRO A 16 11.69 -9.22 3.81
N ASP A 17 11.59 -10.46 4.28
CA ASP A 17 12.09 -11.66 3.63
C ASP A 17 11.06 -12.36 2.72
N ALA A 18 9.84 -11.82 2.62
CA ALA A 18 8.81 -12.38 1.74
C ALA A 18 9.29 -12.37 0.28
N GLU A 19 9.09 -13.47 -0.43
CA GLU A 19 9.47 -13.58 -1.84
C GLU A 19 8.57 -12.72 -2.73
N VAL A 20 9.15 -12.20 -3.79
CA VAL A 20 8.41 -11.37 -4.78
C VAL A 20 7.22 -12.14 -5.38
N ALA A 21 7.35 -13.44 -5.59
CA ALA A 21 6.25 -14.28 -6.06
C ALA A 21 5.08 -14.34 -5.06
N GLU A 22 5.38 -14.44 -3.76
CA GLU A 22 4.38 -14.42 -2.69
C GLU A 22 3.70 -13.04 -2.60
N ILE A 23 4.49 -11.97 -2.72
CA ILE A 23 3.97 -10.60 -2.74
C ILE A 23 3.03 -10.40 -3.93
N THR A 24 3.44 -10.85 -5.12
CA THR A 24 2.62 -10.78 -6.33
C THR A 24 1.29 -11.50 -6.13
N LYS A 25 1.32 -12.72 -5.62
CA LYS A 25 0.13 -13.49 -5.30
C LYS A 25 -0.74 -12.78 -4.27
N CYS A 26 -0.14 -12.24 -3.20
CA CYS A 26 -0.83 -11.49 -2.17
C CYS A 26 -1.59 -10.28 -2.75
N LEU A 27 -0.96 -9.51 -3.66
CA LEU A 27 -1.59 -8.38 -4.32
C LEU A 27 -2.80 -8.81 -5.16
N LEU A 28 -2.65 -9.87 -5.96
CA LEU A 28 -3.70 -10.39 -6.85
C LEU A 28 -4.87 -10.98 -6.07
N ASP A 29 -4.61 -11.89 -5.13
CA ASP A 29 -5.63 -12.58 -4.36
C ASP A 29 -6.49 -11.61 -3.53
N ASN A 30 -5.86 -10.55 -3.01
CA ASN A 30 -6.54 -9.54 -2.20
C ASN A 30 -7.02 -8.32 -3.00
N ARG A 31 -6.77 -8.27 -4.32
CA ARG A 31 -7.11 -7.15 -5.21
C ARG A 31 -6.60 -5.81 -4.67
N ILE A 32 -5.37 -5.80 -4.16
CA ILE A 32 -4.69 -4.62 -3.66
C ILE A 32 -3.49 -4.29 -4.54
N SER A 33 -3.18 -3.02 -4.70
CA SER A 33 -2.10 -2.54 -5.58
C SER A 33 -0.82 -2.14 -4.85
N ALA A 34 -0.77 -2.34 -3.54
CA ALA A 34 0.45 -2.26 -2.74
C ALA A 34 0.26 -2.95 -1.39
N VAL A 35 1.36 -3.41 -0.81
CA VAL A 35 1.43 -4.07 0.49
C VAL A 35 2.54 -3.45 1.33
N PRO A 36 2.27 -3.04 2.58
CA PRO A 36 3.28 -2.61 3.51
C PRO A 36 4.20 -3.77 3.92
N VAL A 37 5.48 -3.46 4.10
CA VAL A 37 6.49 -4.38 4.62
C VAL A 37 6.73 -4.03 6.07
N VAL A 38 6.50 -4.98 6.96
CA VAL A 38 6.61 -4.78 8.41
C VAL A 38 7.52 -5.83 9.05
N GLU A 39 8.28 -5.39 10.04
CA GLU A 39 9.06 -6.28 10.90
C GLU A 39 8.14 -7.09 11.84
N PRO A 40 8.62 -8.17 12.45
CA PRO A 40 7.83 -8.96 13.40
C PRO A 40 7.28 -8.17 14.60
N ASP A 41 7.91 -7.05 14.97
CA ASP A 41 7.48 -6.14 16.02
C ASP A 41 6.35 -5.18 15.58
N GLY A 42 5.94 -5.23 14.31
CA GLY A 42 4.91 -4.38 13.71
C GLY A 42 5.41 -3.06 13.14
N ARG A 43 6.73 -2.82 13.18
CA ARG A 43 7.35 -1.60 12.64
C ARG A 43 7.33 -1.62 11.12
N LEU A 44 6.82 -0.54 10.54
CA LEU A 44 6.78 -0.35 9.09
C LEU A 44 8.19 -0.03 8.56
N VAL A 45 8.70 -0.82 7.61
CA VAL A 45 10.06 -0.67 7.03
C VAL A 45 10.05 -0.41 5.54
N GLY A 46 8.92 -0.61 4.87
CA GLY A 46 8.82 -0.39 3.44
C GLY A 46 7.39 -0.54 2.92
N ILE A 47 7.24 -0.32 1.63
CA ILE A 47 6.02 -0.63 0.87
C ILE A 47 6.41 -1.20 -0.49
N VAL A 48 5.73 -2.25 -0.93
CA VAL A 48 5.86 -2.80 -2.29
C VAL A 48 4.56 -2.57 -3.03
N SER A 49 4.65 -2.01 -4.22
CA SER A 49 3.51 -1.74 -5.10
C SER A 49 3.61 -2.52 -6.42
N GLU A 50 2.48 -2.61 -7.15
CA GLU A 50 2.47 -3.14 -8.51
C GLU A 50 3.54 -2.47 -9.39
N GLY A 51 3.74 -1.15 -9.23
CA GLY A 51 4.74 -0.41 -10.00
C GLY A 51 6.17 -0.85 -9.73
N ASP A 52 6.48 -1.34 -8.52
CA ASP A 52 7.80 -1.86 -8.18
C ASP A 52 8.02 -3.25 -8.79
N LEU A 53 6.94 -4.03 -8.95
CA LEU A 53 6.98 -5.38 -9.51
C LEU A 53 6.93 -5.40 -11.05
N ILE A 54 6.17 -4.50 -11.69
CA ILE A 54 6.02 -4.45 -13.15
C ILE A 54 7.34 -4.02 -13.84
N ARG A 55 8.21 -3.28 -13.17
CA ARG A 55 9.50 -2.82 -13.74
C ARG A 55 10.61 -3.87 -13.69
N ARG A 56 10.27 -5.13 -13.85
CA ARG A 56 11.21 -6.25 -13.74
C ARG A 56 11.54 -6.84 -15.10
N PRO A 57 12.77 -7.40 -15.27
CA PRO A 57 13.21 -8.02 -16.53
C PRO A 57 12.29 -9.15 -16.98
N GLU A 58 11.76 -9.93 -16.03
CA GLU A 58 10.89 -11.07 -16.30
C GLU A 58 9.57 -10.66 -16.98
N MET A 59 9.17 -9.39 -16.81
CA MET A 59 7.96 -8.83 -17.44
C MET A 59 8.23 -8.15 -18.79
N GLY A 60 9.50 -8.06 -19.23
CA GLY A 60 9.88 -7.38 -20.47
C GLY A 60 9.58 -5.87 -20.48
N THR A 61 9.30 -5.30 -19.31
CA THR A 61 8.87 -3.90 -19.12
C THR A 61 10.00 -3.00 -18.63
N GLU A 62 11.25 -3.48 -18.71
CA GLU A 62 12.39 -2.61 -18.45
C GLU A 62 12.30 -1.36 -19.33
N ARG A 63 12.37 -0.19 -18.68
CA ARG A 63 12.67 1.03 -19.44
C ARG A 63 14.00 0.79 -20.13
N ARG A 64 13.99 0.51 -21.43
CA ARG A 64 15.18 0.60 -22.28
C ARG A 64 15.69 2.03 -22.22
N ARG A 65 16.46 2.34 -21.19
CA ARG A 65 17.32 3.52 -21.22
C ARG A 65 18.28 3.28 -22.37
N SER A 66 18.24 4.20 -23.34
CA SER A 66 19.19 4.18 -24.45
C SER A 66 20.59 3.99 -23.84
N TRP A 67 21.36 3.02 -24.34
CA TRP A 67 22.68 2.62 -23.83
C TRP A 67 23.67 3.80 -23.67
N TRP A 68 23.53 4.85 -24.50
CA TRP A 68 24.33 6.07 -24.43
C TRP A 68 23.94 6.99 -23.25
N LEU A 69 22.69 6.93 -22.75
CA LEU A 69 22.24 7.64 -21.54
C LEU A 69 22.79 7.00 -20.27
N SER A 70 23.05 5.68 -20.28
CA SER A 70 23.70 5.01 -19.14
C SER A 70 25.19 5.37 -18.99
N LEU A 71 25.81 5.86 -20.05
CA LEU A 71 27.21 6.35 -20.02
C LEU A 71 27.33 7.76 -19.38
N LEU A 72 26.24 8.53 -19.38
CA LEU A 72 26.20 9.91 -18.87
C LEU A 72 25.65 10.04 -17.43
N LEU A 73 25.03 8.98 -16.92
CA LEU A 73 24.43 8.98 -15.59
C LEU A 73 25.37 8.26 -14.61
N LEU A 74 25.71 8.95 -13.54
CA LEU A 74 26.61 8.48 -12.47
C LEU A 74 26.24 7.08 -11.95
N PRO A 75 27.23 6.27 -11.51
CA PRO A 75 27.07 4.84 -11.18
C PRO A 75 26.08 4.51 -10.06
N GLU A 76 25.81 5.47 -9.17
CA GLU A 76 24.99 5.24 -7.95
C GLU A 76 23.51 4.92 -8.25
N HIS A 77 22.92 5.49 -9.29
CA HIS A 77 21.51 5.24 -9.64
C HIS A 77 21.31 3.90 -10.36
N SER A 78 22.32 3.39 -11.05
CA SER A 78 22.24 2.14 -11.79
C SER A 78 22.28 0.90 -10.87
N ALA A 79 23.01 0.97 -9.74
CA ALA A 79 23.08 -0.14 -8.78
C ALA A 79 21.74 -0.35 -8.03
N ILE A 80 21.12 0.74 -7.62
CA ILE A 80 19.79 0.69 -6.93
C ILE A 80 18.70 0.19 -7.88
N ASP A 81 18.69 0.67 -9.13
CA ASP A 81 17.75 0.20 -10.15
C ASP A 81 17.99 -1.28 -10.48
N TYR A 82 19.25 -1.75 -10.54
CA TYR A 82 19.58 -3.15 -10.77
C TYR A 82 19.10 -4.06 -9.62
N ILE A 83 19.34 -3.67 -8.37
CA ILE A 83 18.88 -4.42 -7.20
C ILE A 83 17.35 -4.50 -7.17
N LYS A 84 16.65 -3.39 -7.45
CA LYS A 84 15.18 -3.36 -7.51
C LYS A 84 14.59 -4.24 -8.62
N THR A 85 15.29 -4.37 -9.74
CA THR A 85 14.82 -5.18 -10.88
C THR A 85 15.13 -6.68 -10.74
N HIS A 86 16.18 -7.05 -9.99
CA HIS A 86 16.62 -8.44 -9.83
C HIS A 86 16.43 -8.99 -8.40
N GLY A 87 15.98 -8.15 -7.46
CA GLY A 87 15.73 -8.55 -6.08
C GLY A 87 14.67 -9.65 -5.97
N ARG A 88 14.85 -10.59 -5.06
CA ARG A 88 13.94 -11.73 -4.85
C ARG A 88 13.02 -11.55 -3.66
N HIS A 89 13.36 -10.65 -2.74
CA HIS A 89 12.64 -10.46 -1.48
C HIS A 89 12.06 -9.04 -1.39
N ALA A 90 11.10 -8.85 -0.50
CA ALA A 90 10.46 -7.56 -0.23
C ALA A 90 11.48 -6.46 0.02
N ARG A 91 12.48 -6.71 0.87
CA ARG A 91 13.55 -5.75 1.22
C ARG A 91 14.36 -5.24 0.05
N ASP A 92 14.45 -6.02 -1.04
CA ASP A 92 15.24 -5.66 -2.22
C ASP A 92 14.45 -4.70 -3.14
N VAL A 93 13.12 -4.88 -3.20
CA VAL A 93 12.24 -4.19 -4.14
C VAL A 93 11.42 -3.07 -3.51
N MET A 94 11.26 -3.06 -2.19
CA MET A 94 10.42 -2.10 -1.48
C MET A 94 10.94 -0.66 -1.59
N THR A 95 10.03 0.28 -1.57
CA THR A 95 10.33 1.69 -1.31
C THR A 95 10.48 1.88 0.19
N ARG A 96 11.65 2.42 0.62
CA ARG A 96 12.00 2.63 2.03
C ARG A 96 11.69 4.02 2.53
N GLU A 97 11.77 5.02 1.64
CA GLU A 97 11.40 6.40 1.96
C GLU A 97 9.89 6.52 2.04
N LEU A 98 9.35 6.25 3.22
CA LEU A 98 7.92 6.19 3.45
C LEU A 98 7.40 7.55 3.94
N ILE A 99 6.30 7.97 3.35
CA ILE A 99 5.47 9.03 3.87
C ILE A 99 4.39 8.35 4.69
N THR A 100 4.34 8.65 5.98
CA THR A 100 3.36 8.12 6.93
C THR A 100 2.64 9.27 7.63
N VAL A 101 1.50 8.98 8.21
CA VAL A 101 0.76 9.90 9.09
C VAL A 101 0.45 9.21 10.41
N ASN A 102 0.26 9.98 11.46
CA ASN A 102 -0.26 9.45 12.73
C ASN A 102 -1.77 9.19 12.62
N ASP A 103 -2.29 8.36 13.50
CA ASP A 103 -3.72 8.00 13.51
C ASP A 103 -4.64 9.16 13.89
N ASP A 104 -4.11 10.21 14.50
CA ASP A 104 -4.82 11.46 14.83
C ASP A 104 -4.70 12.55 13.74
N ALA A 105 -3.93 12.31 12.65
CA ALA A 105 -3.78 13.25 11.55
C ALA A 105 -5.13 13.65 10.95
N MET A 106 -5.28 14.92 10.60
CA MET A 106 -6.54 15.45 10.08
C MET A 106 -6.74 15.07 8.61
N LEU A 107 -8.01 14.92 8.22
CA LEU A 107 -8.40 14.52 6.86
C LEU A 107 -7.82 15.45 5.79
N GLU A 108 -7.82 16.74 6.07
CA GLU A 108 -7.32 17.80 5.19
C GLU A 108 -5.81 17.66 4.96
N GLU A 109 -5.05 17.37 6.03
CA GLU A 109 -3.61 17.11 5.97
C GLU A 109 -3.28 15.87 5.11
N ILE A 110 -4.04 14.80 5.31
CA ILE A 110 -3.87 13.56 4.55
C ILE A 110 -4.14 13.81 3.06
N ALA A 111 -5.20 14.55 2.74
CA ALA A 111 -5.55 14.89 1.36
C ALA A 111 -4.41 15.68 0.69
N GLU A 112 -3.86 16.68 1.39
CA GLU A 112 -2.74 17.50 0.92
C GLU A 112 -1.47 16.65 0.67
N ILE A 113 -1.16 15.72 1.58
CA ILE A 113 -0.03 14.79 1.42
C ILE A 113 -0.21 13.92 0.17
N LEU A 114 -1.39 13.29 0.00
CA LEU A 114 -1.66 12.44 -1.16
C LEU A 114 -1.57 13.19 -2.50
N GLU A 115 -1.98 14.47 -2.50
CA GLU A 115 -1.92 15.32 -3.69
C GLU A 115 -0.50 15.81 -3.97
N LYS A 116 0.15 16.47 -3.01
CA LYS A 116 1.51 17.06 -3.16
C LYS A 116 2.55 15.99 -3.48
N ARG A 117 2.46 14.83 -2.84
CA ARG A 117 3.40 13.72 -3.04
C ARG A 117 3.02 12.81 -4.21
N ARG A 118 1.86 13.05 -4.84
CA ARG A 118 1.33 12.25 -5.96
C ARG A 118 1.24 10.76 -5.63
N ILE A 119 0.94 10.43 -4.37
CA ILE A 119 0.76 9.07 -3.90
C ILE A 119 -0.73 8.70 -3.82
N LYS A 120 -1.03 7.41 -3.92
CA LYS A 120 -2.42 6.90 -3.93
C LYS A 120 -2.91 6.55 -2.52
N ARG A 121 -1.99 6.33 -1.59
CA ARG A 121 -2.26 5.90 -0.21
C ARG A 121 -1.13 6.31 0.71
N VAL A 122 -1.43 6.38 1.99
CA VAL A 122 -0.48 6.69 3.05
C VAL A 122 -0.69 5.70 4.21
N PRO A 123 0.37 5.04 4.69
CA PRO A 123 0.30 4.23 5.89
C PRO A 123 0.04 5.11 7.13
N VAL A 124 -0.76 4.59 8.03
CA VAL A 124 -1.07 5.21 9.33
C VAL A 124 -0.31 4.48 10.42
N ILE A 125 0.43 5.22 11.22
CA ILE A 125 1.23 4.69 12.31
C ILE A 125 0.71 5.21 13.66
N HIS A 126 0.86 4.38 14.68
CA HIS A 126 0.67 4.74 16.08
C HIS A 126 1.80 4.10 16.89
N ASP A 127 2.51 4.89 17.67
CA ASP A 127 3.69 4.45 18.44
C ASP A 127 4.73 3.69 17.56
N GLY A 128 4.96 4.17 16.33
CA GLY A 128 5.91 3.58 15.39
C GLY A 128 5.43 2.31 14.68
N LYS A 129 4.24 1.81 15.01
CA LYS A 129 3.66 0.59 14.42
C LYS A 129 2.59 0.93 13.40
N LEU A 130 2.47 0.08 12.38
CA LEU A 130 1.42 0.20 11.37
C LEU A 130 0.07 -0.17 11.98
N VAL A 131 -0.89 0.77 11.99
CA VAL A 131 -2.25 0.57 12.51
C VAL A 131 -3.32 0.64 11.43
N GLY A 132 -3.01 1.24 10.27
CA GLY A 132 -3.97 1.38 9.18
C GLY A 132 -3.34 1.90 7.90
N ILE A 133 -4.19 2.08 6.90
CA ILE A 133 -3.83 2.73 5.63
C ILE A 133 -4.96 3.62 5.18
N VAL A 134 -4.65 4.82 4.70
CA VAL A 134 -5.62 5.73 4.10
C VAL A 134 -5.33 5.87 2.61
N SER A 135 -6.34 5.68 1.78
CA SER A 135 -6.32 5.89 0.34
C SER A 135 -7.22 7.05 -0.06
N ARG A 136 -7.16 7.46 -1.33
CA ARG A 136 -8.09 8.45 -1.88
C ARG A 136 -9.55 8.02 -1.75
N ALA A 137 -9.83 6.72 -1.84
CA ALA A 137 -11.18 6.18 -1.65
C ALA A 137 -11.67 6.40 -0.21
N ASN A 138 -10.80 6.17 0.79
CA ASN A 138 -11.14 6.45 2.19
C ASN A 138 -11.50 7.93 2.40
N LEU A 139 -10.75 8.86 1.75
CA LEU A 139 -11.07 10.30 1.83
C LEU A 139 -12.45 10.61 1.27
N LEU A 140 -12.81 10.02 0.12
CA LEU A 140 -14.13 10.20 -0.49
C LEU A 140 -15.24 9.67 0.41
N HIS A 141 -15.06 8.49 1.00
CA HIS A 141 -16.01 7.94 1.98
C HIS A 141 -16.14 8.85 3.21
N GLY A 142 -15.03 9.38 3.72
CA GLY A 142 -15.04 10.34 4.83
C GLY A 142 -15.81 11.62 4.51
N LEU A 143 -15.67 12.15 3.28
CA LEU A 143 -16.44 13.32 2.83
C LEU A 143 -17.94 13.05 2.77
N VAL A 144 -18.35 11.91 2.23
CA VAL A 144 -19.78 11.50 2.19
C VAL A 144 -20.33 11.33 3.60
N ALA A 145 -19.61 10.63 4.48
CA ALA A 145 -20.00 10.43 5.87
C ALA A 145 -20.20 11.77 6.62
N ARG A 146 -19.34 12.76 6.36
CA ARG A 146 -19.46 14.11 6.92
C ARG A 146 -20.71 14.83 6.46
N GLN A 147 -21.11 14.65 5.20
CA GLN A 147 -22.31 15.28 4.63
C GLN A 147 -23.62 14.61 5.08
N THR A 148 -23.59 13.29 5.27
CA THR A 148 -24.78 12.49 5.58
C THR A 148 -24.97 12.23 7.06
N GLY A 149 -24.00 12.53 7.91
CA GLY A 149 -24.00 12.20 9.35
C GLY A 149 -23.93 10.70 9.64
N VAL A 150 -23.71 9.86 8.62
CA VAL A 150 -23.56 8.40 8.75
C VAL A 150 -22.10 8.08 8.99
N PRO A 151 -21.72 7.29 10.03
CA PRO A 151 -20.34 6.85 10.23
C PRO A 151 -19.84 6.09 9.00
N SER A 152 -18.59 6.33 8.60
CA SER A 152 -17.97 5.55 7.52
C SER A 152 -17.87 4.08 7.96
N ILE A 153 -18.53 3.21 7.22
CA ILE A 153 -18.48 1.77 7.47
C ILE A 153 -17.37 1.20 6.57
N ASP A 154 -16.44 0.48 7.18
CA ASP A 154 -15.38 -0.22 6.46
C ASP A 154 -16.02 -1.25 5.51
N ASP A 155 -15.78 -1.11 4.19
CA ASP A 155 -16.32 -1.99 3.15
C ASP A 155 -16.04 -3.47 3.41
N ARG A 156 -14.92 -3.81 4.10
CA ARG A 156 -14.61 -5.17 4.52
C ARG A 156 -15.55 -5.67 5.62
N LYS A 157 -15.95 -4.80 6.55
CA LYS A 157 -16.94 -5.15 7.58
C LYS A 157 -18.31 -5.37 6.95
N ILE A 158 -18.70 -4.56 5.96
CA ILE A 158 -19.93 -4.76 5.19
C ILE A 158 -19.87 -6.11 4.51
N LYS A 159 -18.79 -6.40 3.76
CA LYS A 159 -18.64 -7.67 3.04
C LYS A 159 -18.70 -8.87 4.00
N THR A 160 -17.95 -8.83 5.11
CA THR A 160 -17.95 -9.90 6.10
C THR A 160 -19.32 -10.07 6.77
N THR A 161 -20.02 -8.98 7.05
CA THR A 161 -21.37 -9.01 7.64
C THR A 161 -22.38 -9.55 6.65
N VAL A 162 -22.31 -9.16 5.38
CA VAL A 162 -23.19 -9.64 4.30
C VAL A 162 -22.92 -11.13 4.04
N GLU A 163 -21.66 -11.55 3.93
CA GLU A 163 -21.29 -12.96 3.74
C GLU A 163 -21.77 -13.83 4.91
N LYS A 164 -21.61 -13.34 6.15
CA LYS A 164 -22.10 -14.03 7.34
C LYS A 164 -23.63 -14.15 7.34
N ASN A 165 -24.34 -13.05 7.05
CA ASN A 165 -25.79 -13.06 7.02
C ASN A 165 -26.36 -13.93 5.87
N LEU A 166 -25.67 -13.99 4.73
CA LEU A 166 -26.04 -14.88 3.61
C LEU A 166 -25.79 -16.36 3.98
N SER A 167 -24.69 -16.64 4.67
CA SER A 167 -24.38 -17.99 5.18
C SER A 167 -25.43 -18.45 6.21
N ASP A 168 -25.79 -17.55 7.14
CA ASP A 168 -26.81 -17.83 8.16
C ASP A 168 -28.22 -17.97 7.56
N ALA A 169 -28.48 -17.34 6.41
CA ALA A 169 -29.72 -17.47 5.65
C ALA A 169 -29.76 -18.69 4.72
N GLY A 170 -28.69 -19.51 4.70
CA GLY A 170 -28.63 -20.75 3.89
C GLY A 170 -28.48 -20.53 2.38
N VAL A 171 -28.11 -19.34 1.95
CA VAL A 171 -27.84 -19.04 0.53
C VAL A 171 -26.39 -19.41 0.21
N ARG A 172 -26.18 -20.52 -0.50
CA ARG A 172 -24.89 -20.87 -1.09
C ARG A 172 -24.69 -20.08 -2.39
N ILE A 173 -23.62 -19.29 -2.45
CA ILE A 173 -23.12 -18.66 -3.68
C ILE A 173 -22.03 -19.54 -4.26
#